data_16548ed79efaa47e7803fbd0bbe9742a
#
_entry.id   16548ed79efaa47e7803fbd0bbe9742a
#
_cell.length_a   1.000
_cell.length_b   1.000
_cell.length_c   1.000
_cell.angle_alpha   90.00
_cell.angle_beta   90.00
_cell.angle_gamma   90.00
#
_symmetry.space_group_name_H-M   'P 1'
#
loop_
_entity.id
_entity.type
_entity.pdbx_description
1 polymer ?
#
loop_
_entity_poly.entity_id
_entity_poly.type
_entity_poly.pdbx_seq_one_letter_code
_entity_poly.pdbx_strand_id
1 'polypeptide(L)'
;DSFYTLAYCHIGASPDGGSSYFVGRTLGMKHQMELALLGDRFGAERAKELGLINWHVPKAELEAETLKLAIRLAHGPTVAYANAKKLFNSVNHLSMESQLQMEAERMADSMLTEDHAEGITAFMEKRKPVFKGR
;
A
#
# COMPACT_ATOMS: atom_id res chain seq x y z
N ASP A 1 8.93 -7.78 -18.59
CA ASP A 1 10.16 -8.57 -18.33
C ASP A 1 10.41 -8.81 -16.83
N SER A 2 9.59 -8.25 -15.92
CA SER A 2 9.76 -8.47 -14.47
C SER A 2 9.27 -9.84 -14.07
N PHE A 3 9.96 -10.48 -13.14
CA PHE A 3 9.49 -11.70 -12.51
C PHE A 3 9.60 -11.60 -10.98
N TYR A 4 8.84 -12.41 -10.31
CA TYR A 4 8.77 -12.51 -8.85
C TYR A 4 9.04 -13.96 -8.44
N THR A 5 9.66 -14.16 -7.28
CA THR A 5 9.90 -15.47 -6.70
C THR A 5 10.21 -15.35 -5.21
N LEU A 6 9.89 -16.35 -4.43
CA LEU A 6 10.38 -16.58 -3.07
C LEU A 6 11.41 -17.73 -3.12
N ALA A 7 12.60 -17.47 -3.65
CA ALA A 7 13.59 -18.48 -4.01
C ALA A 7 14.36 -19.11 -2.83
N TYR A 8 13.97 -18.86 -1.60
CA TYR A 8 14.66 -19.35 -0.38
C TYR A 8 14.81 -20.86 -0.34
N CYS A 9 13.78 -21.60 -0.78
CA CYS A 9 13.79 -23.07 -0.81
C CYS A 9 14.93 -23.63 -1.68
N HIS A 10 15.36 -22.91 -2.72
CA HIS A 10 16.44 -23.38 -3.61
C HIS A 10 17.83 -23.38 -2.95
N ILE A 11 17.99 -22.65 -1.86
CA ILE A 11 19.23 -22.64 -1.07
C ILE A 11 19.04 -23.22 0.33
N GLY A 12 17.91 -23.92 0.58
CA GLY A 12 17.60 -24.52 1.87
C GLY A 12 17.36 -23.50 2.99
N ALA A 13 17.01 -22.25 2.66
CA ALA A 13 16.71 -21.20 3.62
C ALA A 13 15.21 -21.01 3.82
N SER A 14 14.82 -20.44 4.96
CA SER A 14 13.48 -19.97 5.22
C SER A 14 13.29 -18.51 4.76
N PRO A 15 12.06 -18.09 4.46
CA PRO A 15 11.76 -16.69 4.15
C PRO A 15 12.24 -15.72 5.22
N ASP A 16 12.82 -14.58 4.82
CA ASP A 16 13.29 -13.49 5.66
C ASP A 16 12.75 -12.12 5.20
N GLY A 17 13.34 -11.02 5.70
CA GLY A 17 13.01 -9.65 5.29
C GLY A 17 11.53 -9.26 5.48
N GLY A 18 10.78 -10.00 6.29
CA GLY A 18 9.36 -9.78 6.49
C GLY A 18 8.46 -10.38 5.40
N SER A 19 9.02 -11.15 4.45
CA SER A 19 8.23 -11.75 3.35
C SER A 19 7.14 -12.68 3.86
N SER A 20 7.39 -13.47 4.91
CA SER A 20 6.38 -14.32 5.54
C SER A 20 5.20 -13.51 6.13
N TYR A 21 5.48 -12.30 6.59
CA TYR A 21 4.48 -11.42 7.17
C TYR A 21 3.68 -10.67 6.10
N PHE A 22 4.36 -9.95 5.20
CA PHE A 22 3.69 -9.09 4.22
C PHE A 22 3.04 -9.88 3.07
N VAL A 23 3.74 -10.88 2.53
CA VAL A 23 3.21 -11.67 1.40
C VAL A 23 1.99 -12.47 1.82
N GLY A 24 2.03 -13.11 3.00
CA GLY A 24 0.90 -13.90 3.50
C GLY A 24 -0.36 -13.08 3.76
N ARG A 25 -0.19 -11.83 4.18
CA ARG A 25 -1.31 -10.91 4.41
C ARG A 25 -1.94 -10.42 3.10
N THR A 26 -1.13 -10.29 2.06
CA THR A 26 -1.58 -9.85 0.74
C THR A 26 -2.23 -10.99 -0.05
N LEU A 27 -1.60 -12.16 -0.06
CA LEU A 27 -1.99 -13.29 -0.91
C LEU A 27 -2.84 -14.35 -0.20
N GLY A 28 -2.85 -14.34 1.12
CA GLY A 28 -3.39 -15.42 1.93
C GLY A 28 -2.44 -16.63 2.03
N MET A 29 -2.67 -17.46 3.04
CA MET A 29 -1.77 -18.54 3.44
C MET A 29 -1.48 -19.56 2.32
N LYS A 30 -2.48 -19.91 1.51
CA LYS A 30 -2.31 -20.95 0.47
C LYS A 30 -1.31 -20.52 -0.59
N HIS A 31 -1.49 -19.32 -1.17
CA HIS A 31 -0.57 -18.80 -2.17
C HIS A 31 0.81 -18.51 -1.59
N GLN A 32 0.89 -18.01 -0.35
CA GLN A 32 2.17 -17.82 0.31
C GLN A 32 2.95 -19.13 0.45
N MET A 33 2.28 -20.20 0.90
CA MET A 33 2.91 -21.52 1.05
C MET A 33 3.35 -22.08 -0.31
N GLU A 34 2.51 -21.98 -1.33
CA GLU A 34 2.85 -22.39 -2.70
C GLU A 34 4.13 -21.68 -3.17
N LEU A 35 4.15 -20.33 -3.13
CA LEU A 35 5.29 -19.55 -3.59
C LEU A 35 6.58 -19.80 -2.80
N ALA A 36 6.47 -19.96 -1.47
CA ALA A 36 7.63 -20.15 -0.61
C ALA A 36 8.22 -21.58 -0.69
N LEU A 37 7.37 -22.58 -0.85
CA LEU A 37 7.80 -24.00 -0.85
C LEU A 37 8.26 -24.46 -2.23
N LEU A 38 7.63 -23.96 -3.30
CA LEU A 38 8.02 -24.33 -4.68
C LEU A 38 9.10 -23.40 -5.24
N GLY A 39 9.11 -22.12 -4.87
CA GLY A 39 10.10 -21.13 -5.33
C GLY A 39 9.99 -20.81 -6.82
N ASP A 40 8.87 -21.14 -7.45
CA ASP A 40 8.67 -20.90 -8.88
C ASP A 40 8.66 -19.42 -9.23
N ARG A 41 9.15 -19.10 -10.42
CA ARG A 41 9.09 -17.75 -10.97
C ARG A 41 7.73 -17.49 -11.63
N PHE A 42 7.17 -16.32 -11.42
CA PHE A 42 5.95 -15.88 -12.09
C PHE A 42 6.04 -14.42 -12.54
N GLY A 43 5.32 -14.09 -13.61
CA GLY A 43 5.36 -12.76 -14.24
C GLY A 43 4.45 -11.74 -13.55
N ALA A 44 4.48 -10.51 -14.05
CA ALA A 44 3.72 -9.38 -13.51
C ALA A 44 2.20 -9.57 -13.64
N GLU A 45 1.71 -10.25 -14.66
CA GLU A 45 0.27 -10.58 -14.80
C GLU A 45 -0.20 -11.43 -13.62
N ARG A 46 0.52 -12.51 -13.33
CA ARG A 46 0.20 -13.39 -12.21
C ARG A 46 0.35 -12.66 -10.86
N ALA A 47 1.36 -11.80 -10.72
CA ALA A 47 1.53 -10.98 -9.53
C ALA A 47 0.33 -10.06 -9.29
N LYS A 48 -0.24 -9.48 -10.34
CA LYS A 48 -1.46 -8.66 -10.28
C LYS A 48 -2.70 -9.49 -9.96
N GLU A 49 -2.90 -10.64 -10.59
CA GLU A 49 -4.00 -11.56 -10.29
C GLU A 49 -4.01 -11.98 -8.82
N LEU A 50 -2.84 -12.29 -8.28
CA LEU A 50 -2.67 -12.63 -6.86
C LEU A 50 -2.85 -11.45 -5.91
N GLY A 51 -2.89 -10.21 -6.40
CA GLY A 51 -2.97 -9.01 -5.57
C GLY A 51 -1.63 -8.59 -4.97
N LEU A 52 -0.51 -9.16 -5.42
CA LEU A 52 0.83 -8.78 -4.96
C LEU A 52 1.22 -7.38 -5.42
N ILE A 53 0.76 -6.99 -6.61
CA ILE A 53 0.92 -5.64 -7.17
C ILE A 53 -0.42 -5.08 -7.61
N ASN A 54 -0.55 -3.76 -7.60
CA ASN A 54 -1.79 -3.07 -7.96
C ASN A 54 -1.93 -2.88 -9.47
N TRP A 55 -0.83 -2.59 -10.16
CA TRP A 55 -0.82 -2.27 -11.60
C TRP A 55 0.31 -3.00 -12.30
N HIS A 56 0.05 -3.29 -13.55
CA HIS A 56 1.01 -3.84 -14.49
C HIS A 56 0.89 -3.03 -15.78
N VAL A 57 1.99 -2.51 -16.26
CA VAL A 57 2.10 -1.70 -17.48
C VAL A 57 3.25 -2.18 -18.36
N PRO A 58 3.21 -1.94 -19.67
CA PRO A 58 4.34 -2.22 -20.55
C PRO A 58 5.61 -1.51 -20.08
N LYS A 59 6.77 -2.15 -20.27
CA LYS A 59 8.07 -1.60 -19.86
C LYS A 59 8.33 -0.19 -20.38
N ALA A 60 7.91 0.10 -21.63
CA ALA A 60 8.07 1.42 -22.23
C ALA A 60 7.27 2.52 -21.53
N GLU A 61 6.21 2.16 -20.81
CA GLU A 61 5.31 3.09 -20.13
C GLU A 61 5.60 3.20 -18.62
N LEU A 62 6.44 2.30 -18.08
CA LEU A 62 6.65 2.15 -16.64
C LEU A 62 7.10 3.45 -15.98
N GLU A 63 8.08 4.14 -16.56
CA GLU A 63 8.60 5.39 -16.00
C GLU A 63 7.53 6.49 -15.97
N ALA A 64 6.84 6.67 -17.10
CA ALA A 64 5.80 7.69 -17.25
C ALA A 64 4.63 7.45 -16.28
N GLU A 65 4.12 6.22 -16.19
CA GLU A 65 3.01 5.88 -15.30
C GLU A 65 3.44 5.93 -13.81
N THR A 66 4.68 5.55 -13.50
CA THR A 66 5.24 5.69 -12.14
C THR A 66 5.32 7.16 -11.73
N LEU A 67 5.85 8.02 -12.61
CA LEU A 67 5.97 9.45 -12.35
C LEU A 67 4.58 10.11 -12.19
N LYS A 68 3.64 9.76 -13.03
CA LYS A 68 2.26 10.23 -12.96
C LYS A 68 1.60 9.87 -11.62
N LEU A 69 1.77 8.63 -11.15
CA LEU A 69 1.28 8.21 -9.85
C LEU A 69 1.99 8.94 -8.70
N ALA A 70 3.31 9.07 -8.76
CA ALA A 70 4.09 9.79 -7.75
C ALA A 70 3.68 11.26 -7.65
N ILE A 71 3.51 11.95 -8.77
CA ILE A 71 3.03 13.34 -8.82
C ILE A 71 1.61 13.45 -8.22
N ARG A 72 0.71 12.52 -8.58
CA ARG A 72 -0.65 12.48 -8.02
C ARG A 72 -0.63 12.35 -6.49
N LEU A 73 0.22 11.49 -5.95
CA LEU A 73 0.35 11.31 -4.49
C LEU A 73 1.02 12.51 -3.83
N ALA A 74 2.04 13.10 -4.46
CA ALA A 74 2.73 14.28 -3.93
C ALA A 74 1.85 15.53 -3.84
N HIS A 75 0.84 15.64 -4.73
CA HIS A 75 -0.15 16.72 -4.68
C HIS A 75 -1.39 16.38 -3.84
N GLY A 76 -1.38 15.27 -3.14
CA GLY A 76 -2.45 14.89 -2.23
C GLY A 76 -2.20 15.32 -0.79
N PRO A 77 -3.16 15.09 0.12
CA PRO A 77 -3.05 15.42 1.55
C PRO A 77 -2.11 14.43 2.25
N THR A 78 -0.79 14.68 2.17
CA THR A 78 0.23 13.69 2.57
C THR A 78 0.21 13.34 4.05
N VAL A 79 -0.24 14.25 4.94
CA VAL A 79 -0.45 13.93 6.37
C VAL A 79 -1.57 12.89 6.52
N ALA A 80 -2.69 13.07 5.82
CA ALA A 80 -3.79 12.10 5.85
C ALA A 80 -3.36 10.74 5.27
N TYR A 81 -2.56 10.73 4.19
CA TYR A 81 -2.00 9.49 3.64
C TYR A 81 -1.07 8.77 4.64
N ALA A 82 -0.23 9.53 5.35
CA ALA A 82 0.64 8.97 6.39
C ALA A 82 -0.18 8.36 7.54
N ASN A 83 -1.24 9.03 7.98
CA ASN A 83 -2.15 8.54 9.02
C ASN A 83 -2.91 7.28 8.54
N ALA A 84 -3.46 7.28 7.34
CA ALA A 84 -4.10 6.10 6.75
C ALA A 84 -3.14 4.90 6.67
N LYS A 85 -1.90 5.12 6.24
CA LYS A 85 -0.87 4.07 6.18
C LYS A 85 -0.55 3.50 7.57
N LYS A 86 -0.48 4.33 8.61
CA LYS A 86 -0.29 3.85 10.00
C LYS A 86 -1.47 2.97 10.44
N LEU A 87 -2.70 3.39 10.16
CA LEU A 87 -3.91 2.63 10.52
C LEU A 87 -3.96 1.26 9.82
N PHE A 88 -3.71 1.20 8.51
CA PHE A 88 -3.72 -0.06 7.78
C PHE A 88 -2.58 -1.00 8.18
N ASN A 89 -1.44 -0.46 8.59
CA ASN A 89 -0.34 -1.29 9.10
C ASN A 89 -0.63 -1.86 10.49
N SER A 90 -1.47 -1.21 11.30
CA SER A 90 -1.80 -1.66 12.68
C SER A 90 -2.97 -2.62 12.75
N VAL A 91 -3.87 -2.62 11.76
CA VAL A 91 -5.18 -3.31 11.80
C VAL A 91 -5.13 -4.80 12.19
N ASN A 92 -4.02 -5.48 11.94
CA ASN A 92 -3.90 -6.91 12.25
C ASN A 92 -3.14 -7.21 13.54
N HIS A 93 -2.79 -6.18 14.32
CA HIS A 93 -2.05 -6.33 15.58
C HIS A 93 -2.85 -5.82 16.77
N LEU A 94 -3.86 -4.99 16.52
CA LEU A 94 -4.66 -4.36 17.55
C LEU A 94 -5.99 -5.09 17.72
N SER A 95 -6.58 -4.99 18.92
CA SER A 95 -8.00 -5.30 19.09
C SER A 95 -8.84 -4.28 18.33
N MET A 96 -10.10 -4.60 18.07
CA MET A 96 -11.05 -3.69 17.42
C MET A 96 -11.14 -2.35 18.18
N GLU A 97 -11.24 -2.41 19.51
CA GLU A 97 -11.34 -1.21 20.37
C GLU A 97 -10.09 -0.34 20.26
N SER A 98 -8.90 -0.96 20.31
CA SER A 98 -7.63 -0.22 20.14
C SER A 98 -7.49 0.37 18.75
N GLN A 99 -7.97 -0.34 17.71
CA GLN A 99 -7.96 0.17 16.34
C GLN A 99 -8.90 1.38 16.18
N LEU A 100 -10.13 1.30 16.72
CA LEU A 100 -11.08 2.42 16.70
C LEU A 100 -10.57 3.64 17.48
N GLN A 101 -9.90 3.41 18.61
CA GLN A 101 -9.25 4.48 19.34
C GLN A 101 -8.15 5.16 18.50
N MET A 102 -7.31 4.37 17.85
CA MET A 102 -6.28 4.89 16.95
C MET A 102 -6.87 5.65 15.75
N GLU A 103 -7.98 5.17 15.18
CA GLU A 103 -8.69 5.87 14.12
C GLU A 103 -9.17 7.25 14.56
N ALA A 104 -9.76 7.35 15.75
CA ALA A 104 -10.21 8.62 16.33
C ALA A 104 -9.03 9.60 16.51
N GLU A 105 -7.90 9.12 17.03
CA GLU A 105 -6.69 9.94 17.20
C GLU A 105 -6.11 10.42 15.86
N ARG A 106 -5.97 9.51 14.87
CA ARG A 106 -5.43 9.87 13.55
C ARG A 106 -6.37 10.78 12.78
N MET A 107 -7.68 10.61 12.96
CA MET A 107 -8.69 11.53 12.39
C MET A 107 -8.55 12.92 13.01
N ALA A 108 -8.46 13.02 14.34
CA ALA A 108 -8.25 14.28 15.03
C ALA A 108 -6.97 15.00 14.55
N ASP A 109 -5.85 14.27 14.44
CA ASP A 109 -4.60 14.82 13.88
C ASP A 109 -4.80 15.37 12.46
N SER A 110 -5.53 14.65 11.61
CA SER A 110 -5.80 15.06 10.23
C SER A 110 -6.70 16.30 10.17
N MET A 111 -7.68 16.41 11.06
CA MET A 111 -8.60 17.56 11.13
C MET A 111 -7.90 18.88 11.51
N LEU A 112 -6.73 18.83 12.13
CA LEU A 112 -5.94 20.01 12.49
C LEU A 112 -5.08 20.55 11.34
N THR A 113 -5.06 19.89 10.18
CA THR A 113 -4.24 20.28 9.04
C THR A 113 -4.89 21.35 8.16
N GLU A 114 -4.07 22.18 7.50
CA GLU A 114 -4.52 23.10 6.45
C GLU A 114 -5.21 22.33 5.32
N ASP A 115 -4.71 21.14 4.98
CA ASP A 115 -5.25 20.30 3.92
C ASP A 115 -6.67 19.80 4.22
N HIS A 116 -6.98 19.51 5.49
CA HIS A 116 -8.35 19.16 5.87
C HIS A 116 -9.30 20.35 5.68
N ALA A 117 -8.92 21.53 6.14
CA ALA A 117 -9.72 22.76 5.96
C ALA A 117 -9.95 23.06 4.47
N GLU A 118 -8.89 22.97 3.67
CA GLU A 118 -8.97 23.12 2.20
C GLU A 118 -9.89 22.07 1.57
N GLY A 119 -9.77 20.80 1.99
CA GLY A 119 -10.59 19.71 1.48
C GLY A 119 -12.10 19.95 1.72
N ILE A 120 -12.48 20.38 2.93
CA ILE A 120 -13.87 20.73 3.26
C ILE A 120 -14.35 21.92 2.44
N THR A 121 -13.53 23.00 2.37
CA THR A 121 -13.88 24.20 1.60
C THR A 121 -14.09 23.86 0.13
N ALA A 122 -13.14 23.15 -0.49
CA ALA A 122 -13.22 22.76 -1.88
C ALA A 122 -14.44 21.87 -2.19
N PHE A 123 -14.79 20.96 -1.25
CA PHE A 123 -16.00 20.14 -1.36
C PHE A 123 -17.28 20.98 -1.36
N MET A 124 -17.40 21.93 -0.43
CA MET A 124 -18.56 22.84 -0.36
C MET A 124 -18.69 23.73 -1.60
N GLU A 125 -17.56 24.18 -2.13
CA GLU A 125 -17.46 25.04 -3.34
C GLU A 125 -17.52 24.25 -4.65
N LYS A 126 -17.57 22.91 -4.59
CA LYS A 126 -17.59 21.99 -5.76
C LYS A 126 -16.40 22.19 -6.71
N ARG A 127 -15.24 22.51 -6.17
CA ARG A 127 -13.97 22.63 -6.90
C ARG A 127 -12.96 21.55 -6.50
N LYS A 128 -11.88 21.42 -7.26
CA LYS A 128 -10.77 20.56 -6.86
C LYS A 128 -9.99 21.20 -5.71
N PRO A 129 -9.61 20.42 -4.67
CA PRO A 129 -8.75 20.91 -3.60
C PRO A 129 -7.31 21.11 -4.07
N VAL A 130 -6.58 22.00 -3.39
CA VAL A 130 -5.16 22.27 -3.61
C VAL A 130 -4.43 21.97 -2.29
N PHE A 131 -3.94 20.76 -2.13
CA PHE A 131 -3.26 20.33 -0.93
C PHE A 131 -1.79 20.77 -0.90
N LYS A 132 -1.27 20.98 0.32
CA LYS A 132 0.10 21.45 0.58
C LYS A 132 0.91 20.48 1.45
N GLY A 133 0.29 19.39 1.92
CA GLY A 133 0.92 18.39 2.76
C GLY A 133 1.09 18.80 4.23
N ARG A 134 0.28 19.72 4.73
CA ARG A 134 0.39 20.26 6.09
C ARG A 134 -0.94 20.68 6.71
#